data_2d668e3d486ec058760290ffef480481
#
_entry.id   2d668e3d486ec058760290ffef480481
#
_cell.length_a   1.000
_cell.length_b   1.000
_cell.length_c   1.000
_cell.angle_alpha   90.00
_cell.angle_beta   90.00
_cell.angle_gamma   90.00
#
_symmetry.space_group_name_H-M   'P 1'
#
loop_
_entity.id
_entity.type
_entity.pdbx_description
1 polymer ?
#
loop_
_entity_poly.entity_id
_entity_poly.type
_entity_poly.pdbx_seq_one_letter_code
_entity_poly.pdbx_strand_id
1 'polypeptide(L)'
;RPVLYVEGELPGSDIQIRINGMLKAIDKSCSKNFFVSSLQQQLKINDRGFTPIQTEQGLIEIENAIVEIKKRTGKMPVVFIDNISCLASGLKENDADAWSPIINKFVKWKNMGSTIFYFHHLNKGNDSSGSTMQHRTIDMVIRMRKPDNKQKIKTFEDKGVQAIVDFPKWRMHDNSKHSQEHMLICEDWKWEKLPVLTSDEIEIVRMHKEGLDVKEMTKEIDLAEKTIYKKLKNLKDKGVIKDDKVDRQTANSDEEDIC
;
A
#
# COMPACT_ATOMS: atom_id res chain seq x y z
N ARG A 1 -6.81 -12.14 14.30
CA ARG A 1 -7.07 -13.22 13.34
C ARG A 1 -5.73 -13.84 12.93
N PRO A 2 -5.71 -15.17 12.63
CA PRO A 2 -4.52 -15.77 12.01
C PRO A 2 -4.31 -15.23 10.60
N VAL A 3 -3.06 -15.29 10.15
CA VAL A 3 -2.65 -14.86 8.80
C VAL A 3 -1.97 -16.04 8.11
N LEU A 4 -2.35 -16.33 6.88
CA LEU A 4 -1.63 -17.21 5.96
C LEU A 4 -1.01 -16.35 4.85
N TYR A 5 0.31 -16.36 4.75
CA TYR A 5 1.05 -15.67 3.70
C TYR A 5 1.68 -16.71 2.76
N VAL A 6 1.20 -16.75 1.52
CA VAL A 6 1.68 -17.66 0.47
C VAL A 6 2.56 -16.85 -0.45
N GLU A 7 3.86 -17.19 -0.46
CA GLU A 7 4.90 -16.44 -1.15
C GLU A 7 5.55 -17.28 -2.24
N GLY A 8 5.37 -16.87 -3.48
CA GLY A 8 5.81 -17.62 -4.67
C GLY A 8 7.09 -17.13 -5.33
N GLU A 9 7.70 -16.06 -4.85
CA GLU A 9 8.81 -15.39 -5.55
C GLU A 9 10.09 -15.33 -4.71
N LEU A 10 9.97 -14.90 -3.46
CA LEU A 10 11.12 -14.55 -2.63
C LEU A 10 11.71 -15.76 -1.88
N PRO A 11 13.05 -15.80 -1.72
CA PRO A 11 13.70 -16.72 -0.79
C PRO A 11 13.20 -16.49 0.64
N GLY A 12 13.13 -17.56 1.44
CA GLY A 12 12.67 -17.48 2.82
C GLY A 12 13.49 -16.53 3.70
N SER A 13 14.80 -16.37 3.42
CA SER A 13 15.67 -15.40 4.07
C SER A 13 15.20 -13.97 3.86
N ASP A 14 14.80 -13.63 2.64
CA ASP A 14 14.38 -12.28 2.27
C ASP A 14 13.03 -11.94 2.88
N ILE A 15 12.12 -12.92 2.91
CA ILE A 15 10.85 -12.80 3.63
C ILE A 15 11.11 -12.52 5.11
N GLN A 16 12.03 -13.26 5.74
CA GLN A 16 12.38 -13.09 7.14
C GLN A 16 12.98 -11.70 7.42
N ILE A 17 13.89 -11.22 6.56
CA ILE A 17 14.48 -9.88 6.68
C ILE A 17 13.39 -8.81 6.59
N ARG A 18 12.48 -8.90 5.61
CA ARG A 18 11.38 -7.94 5.43
C ARG A 18 10.43 -7.94 6.63
N ILE A 19 10.01 -9.11 7.09
CA ILE A 19 9.11 -9.24 8.25
C ILE A 19 9.77 -8.67 9.50
N ASN A 20 11.04 -9.00 9.76
CA ASN A 20 11.77 -8.50 10.92
C ASN A 20 11.96 -6.98 10.86
N GLY A 21 12.26 -6.42 9.68
CA GLY A 21 12.34 -4.97 9.47
C GLY A 21 11.02 -4.27 9.81
N MET A 22 9.90 -4.76 9.26
CA MET A 22 8.57 -4.22 9.55
C MET A 22 8.20 -4.34 11.04
N LEU A 23 8.44 -5.49 11.66
CA LEU A 23 8.13 -5.71 13.08
C LEU A 23 8.95 -4.78 13.98
N LYS A 24 10.23 -4.59 13.68
CA LYS A 24 11.10 -3.64 14.38
C LYS A 24 10.60 -2.21 14.23
N ALA A 25 10.16 -1.82 13.03
CA ALA A 25 9.68 -0.46 12.75
C ALA A 25 8.41 -0.10 13.55
N ILE A 26 7.57 -1.09 13.88
CA ILE A 26 6.32 -0.91 14.66
C ILE A 26 6.45 -1.35 16.13
N ASP A 27 7.66 -1.70 16.57
CA ASP A 27 7.94 -2.20 17.93
C ASP A 27 7.03 -3.39 18.31
N LYS A 28 7.01 -4.41 17.47
CA LYS A 28 6.23 -5.64 17.67
C LYS A 28 7.07 -6.88 17.44
N SER A 29 6.64 -7.97 18.05
CA SER A 29 7.17 -9.31 17.78
C SER A 29 6.24 -10.10 16.85
N CYS A 30 6.80 -11.11 16.18
CA CYS A 30 6.01 -11.97 15.31
C CYS A 30 4.97 -12.76 16.11
N SER A 31 3.74 -12.74 15.62
CA SER A 31 2.65 -13.52 16.23
C SER A 31 2.79 -15.00 15.89
N LYS A 32 2.52 -15.88 16.88
CA LYS A 32 2.37 -17.34 16.64
C LYS A 32 1.22 -17.69 15.68
N ASN A 33 0.37 -16.73 15.37
CA ASN A 33 -0.74 -16.89 14.43
C ASN A 33 -0.39 -16.36 13.01
N PHE A 34 0.88 -16.12 12.72
CA PHE A 34 1.39 -15.79 11.40
C PHE A 34 2.04 -17.03 10.79
N PHE A 35 1.43 -17.53 9.72
CA PHE A 35 1.83 -18.74 9.00
C PHE A 35 2.35 -18.33 7.62
N VAL A 36 3.52 -18.82 7.25
CA VAL A 36 4.15 -18.57 5.96
C VAL A 36 4.26 -19.88 5.20
N SER A 37 3.85 -19.88 3.94
CA SER A 37 4.14 -20.93 2.97
C SER A 37 4.97 -20.31 1.85
N SER A 38 6.26 -20.59 1.81
CA SER A 38 7.18 -20.03 0.81
C SER A 38 7.60 -21.07 -0.21
N LEU A 39 7.97 -20.60 -1.42
CA LEU A 39 8.52 -21.45 -2.47
C LEU A 39 9.70 -22.28 -1.98
N GLN A 40 10.60 -21.69 -1.19
CA GLN A 40 11.75 -22.41 -0.63
C GLN A 40 11.35 -23.56 0.31
N GLN A 41 10.29 -23.37 1.11
CA GLN A 41 9.77 -24.45 1.95
C GLN A 41 9.15 -25.56 1.12
N GLN A 42 8.38 -25.22 0.09
CA GLN A 42 7.77 -26.18 -0.82
C GLN A 42 8.82 -27.02 -1.56
N LEU A 43 9.89 -26.38 -2.05
CA LEU A 43 11.01 -27.07 -2.68
C LEU A 43 11.70 -28.08 -1.72
N LYS A 44 11.84 -27.74 -0.44
CA LYS A 44 12.40 -28.64 0.56
C LYS A 44 11.50 -29.85 0.90
N ILE A 45 10.18 -29.67 0.78
CA ILE A 45 9.19 -30.70 1.14
C ILE A 45 8.96 -31.66 -0.04
N ASN A 46 8.82 -31.16 -1.27
CA ASN A 46 8.36 -31.95 -2.40
C ASN A 46 9.25 -31.84 -3.66
N ASP A 47 10.34 -31.09 -3.60
CA ASP A 47 11.30 -30.88 -4.68
C ASP A 47 10.70 -30.30 -5.99
N ARG A 48 9.45 -29.84 -5.96
CA ARG A 48 8.71 -29.33 -7.11
C ARG A 48 8.25 -27.88 -6.98
N GLY A 49 8.38 -27.31 -5.77
CA GLY A 49 7.82 -26.00 -5.47
C GLY A 49 6.31 -26.05 -5.27
N PHE A 50 5.66 -24.94 -5.54
CA PHE A 50 4.20 -24.84 -5.47
C PHE A 50 3.55 -25.57 -6.66
N THR A 51 2.47 -26.29 -6.35
CA THR A 51 1.53 -26.71 -7.39
C THR A 51 0.84 -25.45 -7.93
N PRO A 52 0.83 -25.24 -9.28
CA PRO A 52 0.25 -24.02 -9.85
C PRO A 52 -1.20 -23.80 -9.43
N ILE A 53 -1.50 -22.61 -8.90
CA ILE A 53 -2.82 -22.33 -8.31
C ILE A 53 -3.97 -22.25 -9.33
N GLN A 54 -3.71 -22.17 -10.63
CA GLN A 54 -4.74 -22.32 -11.65
C GLN A 54 -5.23 -23.77 -11.79
N THR A 55 -4.53 -24.74 -11.18
CA THR A 55 -4.95 -26.14 -11.13
C THR A 55 -5.84 -26.41 -9.93
N GLU A 56 -6.71 -27.40 -10.04
CA GLU A 56 -7.55 -27.83 -8.92
C GLU A 56 -6.70 -28.26 -7.70
N GLN A 57 -5.62 -29.00 -7.95
CA GLN A 57 -4.72 -29.47 -6.89
C GLN A 57 -4.05 -28.30 -6.15
N GLY A 58 -3.53 -27.28 -6.85
CA GLY A 58 -2.91 -26.13 -6.22
C GLY A 58 -3.89 -25.33 -5.34
N LEU A 59 -5.13 -25.19 -5.79
CA LEU A 59 -6.20 -24.57 -5.00
C LEU A 59 -6.59 -25.40 -3.78
N ILE A 60 -6.58 -26.74 -3.89
CA ILE A 60 -6.85 -27.65 -2.77
C ILE A 60 -5.75 -27.55 -1.71
N GLU A 61 -4.51 -27.45 -2.10
CA GLU A 61 -3.37 -27.32 -1.17
C GLU A 61 -3.49 -26.05 -0.30
N ILE A 62 -3.85 -24.91 -0.90
CA ILE A 62 -4.08 -23.67 -0.15
C ILE A 62 -5.34 -23.81 0.74
N GLU A 63 -6.41 -24.42 0.22
CA GLU A 63 -7.64 -24.67 1.02
C GLU A 63 -7.35 -25.53 2.25
N ASN A 64 -6.54 -26.57 2.10
CA ASN A 64 -6.12 -27.42 3.21
C ASN A 64 -5.33 -26.64 4.27
N ALA A 65 -4.43 -25.75 3.87
CA ALA A 65 -3.74 -24.86 4.78
C ALA A 65 -4.69 -23.91 5.54
N ILE A 66 -5.69 -23.36 4.85
CA ILE A 66 -6.73 -22.52 5.46
C ILE A 66 -7.51 -23.29 6.51
N VAL A 67 -7.95 -24.53 6.17
CA VAL A 67 -8.72 -25.39 7.07
C VAL A 67 -7.89 -25.80 8.28
N GLU A 68 -6.64 -26.16 8.08
CA GLU A 68 -5.74 -26.56 9.17
C GLU A 68 -5.47 -25.38 10.14
N ILE A 69 -5.28 -24.18 9.62
CA ILE A 69 -5.13 -22.96 10.45
C ILE A 69 -6.41 -22.71 11.25
N LYS A 70 -7.59 -22.85 10.62
CA LYS A 70 -8.87 -22.75 11.33
C LYS A 70 -8.95 -23.77 12.47
N LYS A 71 -8.57 -25.03 12.21
CA LYS A 71 -8.59 -26.10 13.21
C LYS A 71 -7.68 -25.76 14.40
N ARG A 72 -6.46 -25.26 14.14
CA ARG A 72 -5.49 -24.91 15.19
C ARG A 72 -5.87 -23.67 16.00
N THR A 73 -6.50 -22.68 15.36
CA THR A 73 -6.70 -21.35 15.96
C THR A 73 -8.15 -21.04 16.29
N GLY A 74 -9.10 -21.85 15.83
CA GLY A 74 -10.55 -21.63 15.96
C GLY A 74 -11.10 -20.55 15.02
N LYS A 75 -10.25 -19.90 14.19
CA LYS A 75 -10.63 -18.75 13.36
C LYS A 75 -10.14 -18.90 11.91
N MET A 76 -10.97 -18.45 10.97
CA MET A 76 -10.55 -18.38 9.56
C MET A 76 -9.43 -17.34 9.38
N PRO A 77 -8.39 -17.67 8.59
CA PRO A 77 -7.27 -16.77 8.37
C PRO A 77 -7.61 -15.62 7.44
N VAL A 78 -6.81 -14.54 7.54
CA VAL A 78 -6.57 -13.63 6.43
C VAL A 78 -5.52 -14.28 5.55
N VAL A 79 -5.77 -14.37 4.26
CA VAL A 79 -4.89 -15.04 3.28
C VAL A 79 -4.28 -14.00 2.36
N PHE A 80 -2.96 -14.01 2.26
CA PHE A 80 -2.20 -13.21 1.29
C PHE A 80 -1.58 -14.17 0.27
N ILE A 81 -1.75 -13.87 -1.02
CA ILE A 81 -1.20 -14.63 -2.14
C ILE A 81 -0.27 -13.69 -2.92
N ASP A 82 1.02 -13.86 -2.74
CA ASP A 82 2.07 -13.00 -3.28
C ASP A 82 3.08 -13.79 -4.10
N ASN A 83 3.09 -13.64 -5.43
CA ASN A 83 2.09 -12.99 -6.25
C ASN A 83 1.43 -14.03 -7.19
N ILE A 84 0.29 -13.65 -7.77
CA ILE A 84 -0.47 -14.54 -8.67
C ILE A 84 0.37 -14.99 -9.87
N SER A 85 1.17 -14.10 -10.47
CA SER A 85 1.95 -14.43 -11.67
C SER A 85 2.98 -15.54 -11.40
N CYS A 86 3.58 -15.59 -10.23
CA CYS A 86 4.53 -16.64 -9.85
C CYS A 86 3.84 -17.93 -9.42
N LEU A 87 2.74 -17.83 -8.69
CA LEU A 87 2.01 -19.00 -8.17
C LEU A 87 1.10 -19.66 -9.20
N ALA A 88 0.67 -18.92 -10.24
CA ALA A 88 -0.13 -19.40 -11.36
C ALA A 88 0.70 -19.48 -12.66
N SER A 89 1.83 -20.17 -12.63
CA SER A 89 2.75 -20.26 -13.75
C SER A 89 2.04 -20.80 -15.01
N GLY A 90 2.11 -20.03 -16.13
CA GLY A 90 1.44 -20.36 -17.37
C GLY A 90 -0.04 -19.93 -17.46
N LEU A 91 -0.56 -19.19 -16.47
CA LEU A 91 -1.87 -18.59 -16.55
C LEU A 91 -1.89 -17.54 -17.68
N LYS A 92 -2.85 -17.66 -18.58
CA LYS A 92 -3.12 -16.63 -19.60
C LYS A 92 -3.89 -15.47 -18.93
N GLU A 93 -3.18 -14.43 -18.52
CA GLU A 93 -3.73 -13.33 -17.74
C GLU A 93 -4.93 -12.62 -18.39
N ASN A 94 -4.97 -12.57 -19.73
CA ASN A 94 -6.06 -11.96 -20.49
C ASN A 94 -7.25 -12.91 -20.77
N ASP A 95 -7.16 -14.16 -20.37
CA ASP A 95 -8.18 -15.18 -20.59
C ASP A 95 -9.09 -15.29 -19.36
N ALA A 96 -10.35 -14.93 -19.54
CA ALA A 96 -11.35 -14.95 -18.47
C ALA A 96 -11.62 -16.35 -17.93
N ASP A 97 -11.58 -17.36 -18.80
CA ASP A 97 -11.85 -18.75 -18.45
C ASP A 97 -10.72 -19.33 -17.60
N ALA A 98 -9.47 -18.91 -17.88
CA ALA A 98 -8.31 -19.30 -17.08
C ALA A 98 -8.38 -18.79 -15.64
N TRP A 99 -8.99 -17.63 -15.40
CA TRP A 99 -9.19 -17.05 -14.07
C TRP A 99 -10.36 -17.65 -13.29
N SER A 100 -11.36 -18.17 -13.98
CA SER A 100 -12.63 -18.63 -13.37
C SER A 100 -12.43 -19.60 -12.21
N PRO A 101 -11.57 -20.65 -12.29
CA PRO A 101 -11.35 -21.57 -11.18
C PRO A 101 -10.79 -20.87 -9.94
N ILE A 102 -9.82 -19.97 -10.13
CA ILE A 102 -9.15 -19.22 -9.04
C ILE A 102 -10.18 -18.32 -8.34
N ILE A 103 -10.91 -17.53 -9.11
CA ILE A 103 -11.90 -16.59 -8.57
C ILE A 103 -13.03 -17.33 -7.83
N ASN A 104 -13.50 -18.44 -8.36
CA ASN A 104 -14.53 -19.25 -7.70
C ASN A 104 -14.06 -19.79 -6.35
N LYS A 105 -12.79 -20.20 -6.24
CA LYS A 105 -12.19 -20.64 -4.98
C LYS A 105 -12.04 -19.47 -4.00
N PHE A 106 -11.60 -18.29 -4.45
CA PHE A 106 -11.51 -17.11 -3.59
C PHE A 106 -12.88 -16.71 -3.04
N VAL A 107 -13.93 -16.75 -3.86
CA VAL A 107 -15.31 -16.52 -3.41
C VAL A 107 -15.74 -17.58 -2.40
N LYS A 108 -15.41 -18.86 -2.61
CA LYS A 108 -15.68 -19.93 -1.65
C LYS A 108 -15.00 -19.65 -0.31
N TRP A 109 -13.70 -19.36 -0.30
CA TRP A 109 -12.95 -19.09 0.94
C TRP A 109 -13.46 -17.84 1.66
N LYS A 110 -13.85 -16.80 0.92
CA LYS A 110 -14.51 -15.62 1.47
C LYS A 110 -15.83 -16.00 2.17
N ASN A 111 -16.67 -16.81 1.54
CA ASN A 111 -17.93 -17.28 2.13
C ASN A 111 -17.71 -18.19 3.35
N MET A 112 -16.58 -18.87 3.45
CA MET A 112 -16.15 -19.59 4.66
C MET A 112 -15.68 -18.65 5.78
N GLY A 113 -15.54 -17.35 5.53
CA GLY A 113 -15.17 -16.33 6.50
C GLY A 113 -13.70 -15.89 6.43
N SER A 114 -12.93 -16.30 5.42
CA SER A 114 -11.60 -15.76 5.16
C SER A 114 -11.67 -14.38 4.50
N THR A 115 -10.63 -13.59 4.68
CA THR A 115 -10.37 -12.37 3.87
C THR A 115 -9.21 -12.71 2.95
N ILE A 116 -9.36 -12.47 1.65
CA ILE A 116 -8.35 -12.82 0.66
C ILE A 116 -7.75 -11.55 0.09
N PHE A 117 -6.42 -11.45 0.15
CA PHE A 117 -5.61 -10.48 -0.58
C PHE A 117 -4.79 -11.25 -1.60
N TYR A 118 -4.76 -10.78 -2.83
CA TYR A 118 -3.80 -11.26 -3.79
C TYR A 118 -3.10 -10.11 -4.49
N PHE A 119 -1.83 -10.31 -4.82
CA PHE A 119 -1.00 -9.33 -5.47
C PHE A 119 -0.86 -9.65 -6.94
N HIS A 120 -0.93 -8.61 -7.75
CA HIS A 120 -0.75 -8.70 -9.18
C HIS A 120 0.05 -7.51 -9.68
N HIS A 121 0.99 -7.75 -10.59
CA HIS A 121 1.79 -6.67 -11.16
C HIS A 121 0.96 -5.78 -12.07
N LEU A 122 1.26 -4.48 -12.06
CA LEU A 122 0.69 -3.54 -13.02
C LEU A 122 1.40 -3.72 -14.37
N ASN A 123 0.66 -3.54 -15.46
CA ASN A 123 1.23 -3.45 -16.80
C ASN A 123 2.01 -2.14 -16.99
N LYS A 124 2.69 -1.98 -18.14
CA LYS A 124 3.46 -0.78 -18.45
C LYS A 124 2.62 0.51 -18.50
N GLY A 125 1.29 0.39 -18.64
CA GLY A 125 0.33 1.51 -18.61
C GLY A 125 -0.15 1.89 -17.21
N ASN A 126 0.42 1.31 -16.14
CA ASN A 126 -0.04 1.47 -14.75
C ASN A 126 -1.48 0.99 -14.52
N ASP A 127 -1.95 0.08 -15.36
CA ASP A 127 -3.24 -0.57 -15.21
C ASP A 127 -3.06 -2.02 -14.78
N SER A 128 -4.09 -2.63 -14.16
CA SER A 128 -4.02 -4.05 -13.85
C SER A 128 -3.93 -4.84 -15.15
N SER A 129 -2.89 -5.68 -15.28
CA SER A 129 -2.85 -6.66 -16.36
C SER A 129 -3.95 -7.69 -16.15
N GLY A 130 -4.61 -8.11 -17.22
CA GLY A 130 -5.52 -9.23 -17.20
C GLY A 130 -6.97 -8.92 -17.49
N SER A 131 -7.78 -9.97 -17.39
CA SER A 131 -9.20 -9.99 -17.72
C SER A 131 -10.04 -9.19 -16.73
N THR A 132 -11.08 -8.50 -17.24
CA THR A 132 -12.10 -7.83 -16.40
C THR A 132 -12.80 -8.78 -15.42
N MET A 133 -12.72 -10.11 -15.66
CA MET A 133 -13.26 -11.14 -14.78
C MET A 133 -12.67 -11.09 -13.38
N GLN A 134 -11.35 -10.76 -13.25
CA GLN A 134 -10.69 -10.58 -11.97
C GLN A 134 -11.38 -9.54 -11.10
N HIS A 135 -11.89 -8.46 -11.71
CA HIS A 135 -12.48 -7.35 -10.98
C HIS A 135 -13.94 -7.59 -10.55
N ARG A 136 -14.66 -8.57 -11.14
CA ARG A 136 -16.10 -8.73 -10.89
C ARG A 136 -16.44 -9.07 -9.44
N THR A 137 -15.64 -9.91 -8.81
CA THR A 137 -15.89 -10.45 -7.46
C THR A 137 -15.09 -9.77 -6.36
N ILE A 138 -14.11 -8.92 -6.72
CA ILE A 138 -13.27 -8.19 -5.78
C ILE A 138 -14.08 -7.07 -5.13
N ASP A 139 -13.97 -6.93 -3.82
CA ASP A 139 -14.61 -5.86 -3.07
C ASP A 139 -13.83 -4.55 -3.14
N MET A 140 -12.50 -4.64 -3.19
CA MET A 140 -11.61 -3.48 -3.23
C MET A 140 -10.37 -3.77 -4.07
N VAL A 141 -9.97 -2.81 -4.89
CA VAL A 141 -8.69 -2.80 -5.58
C VAL A 141 -7.85 -1.68 -4.98
N ILE A 142 -6.66 -2.03 -4.48
CA ILE A 142 -5.64 -1.09 -4.04
C ILE A 142 -4.56 -1.08 -5.12
N ARG A 143 -4.40 0.05 -5.80
CA ARG A 143 -3.36 0.21 -6.81
C ARG A 143 -2.18 0.97 -6.19
N MET A 144 -0.99 0.42 -6.35
CA MET A 144 0.26 1.07 -5.97
C MET A 144 1.11 1.28 -7.22
N ARG A 145 1.51 2.52 -7.48
CA ARG A 145 2.34 2.89 -8.64
C ARG A 145 3.50 3.78 -8.23
N LYS A 146 4.54 3.80 -9.03
CA LYS A 146 5.64 4.76 -8.85
C LYS A 146 5.12 6.18 -9.13
N PRO A 147 5.53 7.19 -8.33
CA PRO A 147 5.24 8.57 -8.66
C PRO A 147 5.93 8.96 -9.98
N ASP A 148 5.31 9.83 -10.75
CA ASP A 148 5.95 10.46 -11.91
C ASP A 148 6.99 11.49 -11.45
N ASN A 149 7.77 12.03 -12.40
CA ASN A 149 8.86 12.97 -12.07
C ASN A 149 8.37 14.27 -11.42
N LYS A 150 7.08 14.66 -11.62
CA LYS A 150 6.49 15.84 -11.00
C LYS A 150 5.95 15.58 -9.60
N GLN A 151 5.68 14.32 -9.30
CA GLN A 151 5.13 13.86 -8.02
C GLN A 151 6.21 13.37 -7.05
N LYS A 152 7.43 13.07 -7.55
CA LYS A 152 8.53 12.59 -6.73
C LYS A 152 9.00 13.64 -5.73
N ILE A 153 9.19 13.23 -4.51
CA ILE A 153 9.81 14.02 -3.46
C ILE A 153 11.33 13.79 -3.54
N LYS A 154 12.06 14.76 -4.09
CA LYS A 154 13.51 14.65 -4.33
C LYS A 154 14.31 14.35 -3.08
N THR A 155 13.93 14.89 -1.92
CA THR A 155 14.61 14.65 -0.64
C THR A 155 14.55 13.20 -0.17
N PHE A 156 13.69 12.37 -0.79
CA PHE A 156 13.54 10.94 -0.48
C PHE A 156 14.02 10.03 -1.62
N GLU A 157 14.51 10.57 -2.75
CA GLU A 157 14.94 9.72 -3.88
C GLU A 157 16.05 8.72 -3.49
N ASP A 158 16.96 9.12 -2.59
CA ASP A 158 18.10 8.30 -2.18
C ASP A 158 17.90 7.58 -0.82
N LYS A 159 16.76 7.80 -0.15
CA LYS A 159 16.56 7.36 1.24
C LYS A 159 15.51 6.27 1.42
N GLY A 160 14.67 6.05 0.45
CA GLY A 160 13.57 5.12 0.64
C GLY A 160 12.69 4.89 -0.58
N VAL A 161 11.55 4.24 -0.36
CA VAL A 161 10.57 3.92 -1.39
C VAL A 161 9.46 4.94 -1.38
N GLN A 162 9.07 5.41 -2.57
CA GLN A 162 7.91 6.28 -2.78
C GLN A 162 6.87 5.56 -3.63
N ALA A 163 5.62 5.61 -3.22
CA ALA A 163 4.51 5.03 -3.96
C ALA A 163 3.27 5.92 -3.90
N ILE A 164 2.56 6.01 -5.01
CA ILE A 164 1.21 6.56 -5.06
C ILE A 164 0.23 5.41 -4.88
N VAL A 165 -0.72 5.57 -3.96
CA VAL A 165 -1.77 4.59 -3.68
C VAL A 165 -3.11 5.20 -4.00
N ASP A 166 -3.91 4.50 -4.76
CA ASP A 166 -5.30 4.82 -5.02
C ASP A 166 -6.20 3.57 -4.96
N PHE A 167 -7.49 3.80 -5.04
CA PHE A 167 -8.52 2.77 -4.90
C PHE A 167 -9.45 2.76 -6.12
N PRO A 168 -9.02 2.20 -7.27
CA PRO A 168 -9.82 2.19 -8.50
C PRO A 168 -11.18 1.51 -8.34
N LYS A 169 -11.30 0.61 -7.36
CA LYS A 169 -12.54 -0.05 -7.01
C LYS A 169 -12.73 -0.13 -5.50
N TRP A 170 -13.90 0.30 -5.05
CA TRP A 170 -14.34 0.25 -3.66
C TRP A 170 -15.84 -0.02 -3.60
N ARG A 171 -16.26 -1.13 -3.03
CA ARG A 171 -17.68 -1.50 -2.92
C ARG A 171 -18.43 -0.93 -1.70
N MET A 172 -17.72 -0.24 -0.81
CA MET A 172 -18.31 0.37 0.38
C MET A 172 -19.14 1.62 0.02
N HIS A 173 -20.09 1.98 0.86
CA HIS A 173 -21.14 2.97 0.54
C HIS A 173 -20.67 4.42 0.34
N ASP A 174 -19.46 4.78 0.72
CA ASP A 174 -18.92 6.12 0.56
C ASP A 174 -17.58 6.14 -0.15
N ASN A 175 -17.62 6.32 -1.47
CA ASN A 175 -16.42 6.43 -2.31
C ASN A 175 -15.74 7.81 -2.22
N SER A 176 -16.41 8.85 -1.73
CA SER A 176 -15.93 10.23 -1.83
C SER A 176 -14.66 10.48 -0.99
N LYS A 177 -14.55 9.82 0.15
CA LYS A 177 -13.38 9.96 1.05
C LYS A 177 -12.19 9.06 0.67
N HIS A 178 -12.42 8.04 -0.14
CA HIS A 178 -11.43 7.02 -0.50
C HIS A 178 -10.93 7.14 -1.94
N SER A 179 -11.53 8.01 -2.74
CA SER A 179 -11.14 8.23 -4.15
C SER A 179 -9.86 9.08 -4.31
N GLN A 180 -9.34 9.65 -3.22
CA GLN A 180 -8.14 10.46 -3.28
C GLN A 180 -6.88 9.61 -3.39
N GLU A 181 -5.99 9.99 -4.28
CA GLU A 181 -4.63 9.43 -4.32
C GLU A 181 -3.86 9.85 -3.05
N HIS A 182 -3.04 8.93 -2.54
CA HIS A 182 -2.17 9.18 -1.42
C HIS A 182 -0.73 8.85 -1.81
N MET A 183 0.20 9.70 -1.39
CA MET A 183 1.62 9.40 -1.42
C MET A 183 1.97 8.59 -0.17
N LEU A 184 2.60 7.44 -0.35
CA LEU A 184 3.26 6.70 0.72
C LEU A 184 4.75 6.83 0.54
N ILE A 185 5.46 7.14 1.61
CA ILE A 185 6.91 7.09 1.69
C ILE A 185 7.31 6.06 2.73
N CYS A 186 8.38 5.32 2.44
CA CYS A 186 8.94 4.35 3.36
C CYS A 186 10.43 4.59 3.52
N GLU A 187 10.85 4.90 4.73
CA GLU A 187 12.25 4.98 5.15
C GLU A 187 12.42 4.04 6.35
N ASP A 188 13.43 3.17 6.33
CA ASP A 188 13.71 2.20 7.39
C ASP A 188 12.48 1.37 7.83
N TRP A 189 11.69 0.90 6.86
CA TRP A 189 10.45 0.15 7.06
C TRP A 189 9.31 0.92 7.72
N LYS A 190 9.47 2.20 7.99
CA LYS A 190 8.41 3.07 8.49
C LYS A 190 7.70 3.72 7.32
N TRP A 191 6.39 3.54 7.26
CA TRP A 191 5.54 4.10 6.25
C TRP A 191 4.83 5.35 6.75
N GLU A 192 4.93 6.41 5.98
CA GLU A 192 4.19 7.64 6.21
C GLU A 192 3.26 7.93 5.04
N LYS A 193 2.07 8.41 5.37
CA LYS A 193 1.08 8.84 4.40
C LYS A 193 1.17 10.35 4.24
N LEU A 194 1.38 10.79 3.01
CA LEU A 194 1.38 12.20 2.64
C LEU A 194 0.29 12.45 1.60
N PRO A 195 -0.27 13.68 1.52
CA PRO A 195 -1.07 14.08 0.38
C PRO A 195 -0.20 14.06 -0.88
N VAL A 196 -0.79 13.77 -2.04
CA VAL A 196 -0.08 13.87 -3.32
C VAL A 196 0.12 15.36 -3.64
N LEU A 197 1.38 15.77 -3.63
CA LEU A 197 1.81 17.14 -3.93
C LEU A 197 2.62 17.16 -5.22
N THR A 198 2.49 18.24 -5.97
CA THR A 198 3.39 18.53 -7.09
C THR A 198 4.73 19.05 -6.57
N SER A 199 5.79 19.03 -7.38
CA SER A 199 7.09 19.57 -7.00
C SER A 199 7.00 21.01 -6.51
N ASP A 200 6.21 21.85 -7.17
CA ASP A 200 5.99 23.24 -6.74
C ASP A 200 5.28 23.34 -5.39
N GLU A 201 4.29 22.46 -5.13
CA GLU A 201 3.59 22.43 -3.84
C GLU A 201 4.53 22.00 -2.71
N ILE A 202 5.47 21.09 -2.98
CA ILE A 202 6.50 20.66 -2.04
C ILE A 202 7.42 21.84 -1.69
N GLU A 203 7.91 22.56 -2.71
CA GLU A 203 8.76 23.73 -2.50
C GLU A 203 8.02 24.86 -1.76
N ILE A 204 6.76 25.11 -2.09
CA ILE A 204 5.91 26.08 -1.38
C ILE A 204 5.74 25.67 0.10
N VAL A 205 5.52 24.38 0.40
CA VAL A 205 5.43 23.89 1.77
C VAL A 205 6.74 24.08 2.52
N ARG A 206 7.89 23.83 1.86
CA ARG A 206 9.23 24.06 2.46
C ARG A 206 9.40 25.53 2.82
N MET A 207 9.22 26.42 1.84
CA MET A 207 9.36 27.87 2.02
C MET A 207 8.41 28.43 3.08
N HIS A 208 7.17 27.91 3.13
CA HIS A 208 6.18 28.30 4.16
C HIS A 208 6.64 27.89 5.56
N LYS A 209 7.22 26.68 5.72
CA LYS A 209 7.79 26.23 7.01
C LYS A 209 9.03 27.04 7.44
N GLU A 210 9.78 27.56 6.48
CA GLU A 210 10.92 28.46 6.69
C GLU A 210 10.46 29.92 6.99
N GLY A 211 9.15 30.20 6.93
CA GLY A 211 8.57 31.51 7.24
C GLY A 211 8.64 32.53 6.13
N LEU A 212 8.95 32.12 4.89
CA LEU A 212 8.99 33.02 3.74
C LEU A 212 7.57 33.52 3.39
N ASP A 213 7.49 34.83 3.07
CA ASP A 213 6.26 35.39 2.51
C ASP A 213 6.12 35.08 1.01
N VAL A 214 4.91 35.35 0.44
CA VAL A 214 4.65 35.01 -0.97
C VAL A 214 5.55 35.76 -1.94
N LYS A 215 5.99 36.98 -1.61
CA LYS A 215 6.90 37.76 -2.46
C LYS A 215 8.31 37.18 -2.42
N GLU A 216 8.74 36.66 -1.29
CA GLU A 216 10.01 35.95 -1.16
C GLU A 216 9.95 34.63 -1.92
N MET A 217 8.84 33.87 -1.81
CA MET A 217 8.63 32.64 -2.56
C MET A 217 8.71 32.84 -4.07
N THR A 218 8.21 33.96 -4.62
CA THR A 218 8.31 34.26 -6.06
C THR A 218 9.74 34.47 -6.55
N LYS A 219 10.70 34.74 -5.66
CA LYS A 219 12.11 34.86 -6.03
C LYS A 219 12.82 33.51 -6.12
N GLU A 220 12.30 32.54 -5.37
CA GLU A 220 12.88 31.18 -5.26
C GLU A 220 12.26 30.20 -6.26
N ILE A 221 11.01 30.42 -6.68
CA ILE A 221 10.26 29.54 -7.56
C ILE A 221 9.64 30.32 -8.73
N ASP A 222 9.78 29.80 -9.94
CA ASP A 222 9.24 30.43 -11.16
C ASP A 222 7.71 30.27 -11.26
N LEU A 223 7.00 30.93 -10.34
CA LEU A 223 5.54 30.97 -10.29
C LEU A 223 5.05 32.39 -10.00
N ALA A 224 3.98 32.79 -10.70
CA ALA A 224 3.31 34.04 -10.41
C ALA A 224 2.71 34.05 -9.00
N GLU A 225 2.77 35.21 -8.32
CA GLU A 225 2.26 35.42 -6.95
C GLU A 225 0.83 34.88 -6.75
N LYS A 226 -0.08 35.16 -7.69
CA LYS A 226 -1.47 34.67 -7.70
C LYS A 226 -1.54 33.13 -7.70
N THR A 227 -0.60 32.48 -8.38
CA THR A 227 -0.52 31.01 -8.44
C THR A 227 -0.08 30.45 -7.10
N ILE A 228 0.91 31.09 -6.44
CA ILE A 228 1.38 30.69 -5.11
C ILE A 228 0.25 30.83 -4.08
N TYR A 229 -0.49 31.95 -4.08
CA TYR A 229 -1.66 32.12 -3.20
C TYR A 229 -2.71 31.01 -3.40
N LYS A 230 -3.02 30.65 -4.66
CA LYS A 230 -3.95 29.57 -4.96
C LYS A 230 -3.45 28.23 -4.46
N LYS A 231 -2.15 27.95 -4.62
CA LYS A 231 -1.55 26.70 -4.13
C LYS A 231 -1.50 26.66 -2.61
N LEU A 232 -1.15 27.75 -1.92
CA LEU A 232 -1.19 27.85 -0.45
C LEU A 232 -2.60 27.60 0.10
N LYS A 233 -3.63 28.20 -0.52
CA LYS A 233 -5.01 27.92 -0.13
C LYS A 233 -5.36 26.44 -0.28
N ASN A 234 -5.03 25.83 -1.41
CA ASN A 234 -5.23 24.39 -1.64
C ASN A 234 -4.50 23.51 -0.61
N LEU A 235 -3.28 23.88 -0.24
CA LEU A 235 -2.47 23.17 0.75
C LEU A 235 -3.07 23.27 2.17
N LYS A 236 -3.66 24.42 2.50
CA LYS A 236 -4.44 24.59 3.73
C LYS A 236 -5.71 23.73 3.71
N ASP A 237 -6.46 23.76 2.63
CA ASP A 237 -7.67 22.95 2.45
C ASP A 237 -7.37 21.44 2.51
N LYS A 238 -6.18 21.01 2.06
CA LYS A 238 -5.66 19.64 2.18
C LYS A 238 -5.11 19.31 3.57
N GLY A 239 -5.04 20.28 4.49
CA GLY A 239 -4.46 20.10 5.83
C GLY A 239 -2.94 19.91 5.86
N VAL A 240 -2.23 20.27 4.78
CA VAL A 240 -0.78 20.13 4.64
C VAL A 240 -0.02 21.23 5.40
N ILE A 241 -0.59 22.43 5.41
CA ILE A 241 -0.08 23.58 6.18
C ILE A 241 -1.18 24.09 7.11
N LYS A 242 -0.78 24.56 8.30
CA LYS A 242 -1.71 25.12 9.30
C LYS A 242 -1.98 26.60 9.03
N ASP A 243 -3.08 27.10 9.53
CA ASP A 243 -3.32 28.55 9.57
C ASP A 243 -2.47 29.19 10.67
N ASP A 244 -1.57 30.10 10.30
CA ASP A 244 -0.64 30.80 11.20
C ASP A 244 -1.32 31.74 12.22
N LYS A 245 -2.64 31.69 12.36
CA LYS A 245 -3.38 32.61 13.23
C LYS A 245 -3.46 32.18 14.71
N VAL A 246 -3.02 30.98 15.08
CA VAL A 246 -3.19 30.49 16.46
C VAL A 246 -1.95 30.69 17.34
N ASP A 247 -0.74 30.82 16.76
CA ASP A 247 0.48 30.83 17.55
C ASP A 247 0.98 32.24 17.97
N ARG A 248 0.28 33.35 17.57
CA ARG A 248 0.65 34.71 18.01
C ARG A 248 -0.02 35.15 19.31
N GLN A 249 -0.93 34.39 19.87
CA GLN A 249 -1.60 34.75 21.14
C GLN A 249 -1.01 34.09 22.39
N THR A 250 -0.14 33.08 22.24
CA THR A 250 0.50 32.43 23.40
C THR A 250 1.91 32.93 23.70
N ALA A 251 2.51 33.76 22.85
CA ALA A 251 3.84 34.31 23.10
C ALA A 251 3.87 35.66 23.87
N ASN A 252 2.72 36.29 24.12
CA ASN A 252 2.62 37.58 24.80
C ASN A 252 2.00 37.55 26.20
N SER A 253 1.87 36.36 26.85
CA SER A 253 1.30 36.26 28.19
C SER A 253 2.29 35.94 29.31
N ASP A 254 3.60 35.87 29.04
CA ASP A 254 4.62 35.49 30.04
C ASP A 254 5.62 36.63 30.42
N GLU A 255 5.30 37.88 30.06
CA GLU A 255 6.12 39.04 30.50
C GLU A 255 5.30 40.11 31.22
N GLU A 256 4.55 39.79 32.25
CA GLU A 256 4.11 40.75 33.26
C GLU A 256 3.70 39.96 34.50
N ASP A 257 4.67 39.73 35.42
CA ASP A 257 4.48 39.71 36.85
C ASP A 257 5.79 39.30 37.56
N ILE A 258 6.76 40.23 37.60
CA ILE A 258 7.73 40.29 38.71
C ILE A 258 7.88 41.75 39.08
N CYS A 259 7.13 42.18 40.09
CA CYS A 259 7.45 43.23 41.06
C CYS A 259 6.86 42.88 42.40
#